data_41a47f7cd0ab116ce27f4a483e0c52ae
#
_entry.id   41a47f7cd0ab116ce27f4a483e0c52ae
#
_cell.length_a   1.000
_cell.length_b   1.000
_cell.length_c   1.000
_cell.angle_alpha   90.00
_cell.angle_beta   90.00
_cell.angle_gamma   90.00
#
_symmetry.space_group_name_H-M   'P 1'
#
loop_
_entity.id
_entity.type
_entity.pdbx_description
1 polymer ?
#
loop_
_entity_poly.entity_id
_entity_poly.type
_entity_poly.pdbx_seq_one_letter_code
_entity_poly.pdbx_strand_id
1 'polypeptide(L)'
;RQMCIRDSPEAAEEKKPEPAPAAQQPEVQLTPEEQAMVDSFAEKIDITNSQQVLQYGSACQKKIGDFSEAALAKVSTKDLGEVGDMITNLIGELKSFDANEEQQKGILGFFKKKGNELDNLKTKYNKAETNVENIQSMLEGHQVQLLKDIAMLDKMYELNMAYFKELSMYILAGKKKLADVRANELQQAMDKAKVSGLPEDAQAARDLADQCERFEKKLYDLELTRNISLQMGPQIRLLQNNNTMMAEKIQSTIVNTIPLWKNQMV
;
A
#
# COMPACT_ATOMS: atom_id res chain seq x y z
N ARG A 1 -31.37 -25.15 -61.72
CA ARG A 1 -30.29 -24.17 -61.65
C ARG A 1 -29.95 -24.06 -60.17
N GLN A 2 -28.74 -24.48 -59.94
CA GLN A 2 -28.19 -24.84 -58.64
C GLN A 2 -28.04 -23.63 -57.73
N MET A 3 -28.54 -23.80 -56.49
CA MET A 3 -28.18 -23.04 -55.32
C MET A 3 -27.00 -23.73 -54.65
N CYS A 4 -25.92 -23.03 -54.44
CA CYS A 4 -24.85 -23.44 -53.52
C CYS A 4 -25.09 -22.82 -52.17
N ILE A 5 -25.29 -23.68 -51.20
CA ILE A 5 -25.24 -23.43 -49.76
C ILE A 5 -23.81 -23.59 -49.37
N ARG A 6 -23.30 -22.66 -48.56
CA ARG A 6 -22.24 -22.83 -47.55
C ARG A 6 -21.60 -21.48 -47.25
N ASP A 7 -21.21 -21.11 -46.08
CA ASP A 7 -20.58 -21.90 -44.99
C ASP A 7 -20.92 -21.29 -43.65
N SER A 8 -21.06 -22.16 -42.64
CA SER A 8 -21.10 -21.81 -41.23
C SER A 8 -19.68 -21.43 -40.77
N PRO A 9 -19.52 -20.35 -39.96
CA PRO A 9 -18.24 -20.11 -39.31
C PRO A 9 -18.05 -21.11 -38.16
N GLU A 10 -16.93 -21.78 -38.21
CA GLU A 10 -16.34 -22.63 -37.20
C GLU A 10 -16.30 -21.91 -35.84
N ALA A 11 -16.85 -22.58 -34.82
CA ALA A 11 -16.76 -22.09 -33.45
C ALA A 11 -15.29 -22.01 -33.03
N ALA A 12 -14.80 -20.81 -32.82
CA ALA A 12 -13.53 -20.62 -32.17
C ALA A 12 -13.64 -21.14 -30.71
N GLU A 13 -12.95 -22.21 -30.40
CA GLU A 13 -12.73 -22.66 -29.02
C GLU A 13 -12.05 -21.53 -28.24
N GLU A 14 -12.79 -20.94 -27.33
CA GLU A 14 -12.21 -20.06 -26.29
C GLU A 14 -11.22 -20.88 -25.45
N LYS A 15 -9.94 -20.68 -25.70
CA LYS A 15 -8.87 -21.15 -24.82
C LYS A 15 -9.07 -20.51 -23.45
N LYS A 16 -9.51 -21.34 -22.51
CA LYS A 16 -9.50 -21.04 -21.09
C LYS A 16 -8.11 -20.50 -20.72
N PRO A 17 -7.99 -19.33 -20.07
CA PRO A 17 -6.67 -18.81 -19.68
C PRO A 17 -6.00 -19.82 -18.76
N GLU A 18 -4.83 -20.27 -19.14
CA GLU A 18 -3.93 -21.04 -18.30
C GLU A 18 -3.69 -20.28 -17.00
N PRO A 19 -3.80 -20.91 -15.81
CA PRO A 19 -3.50 -20.22 -14.56
C PRO A 19 -2.05 -19.74 -14.64
N ALA A 20 -1.87 -18.43 -14.47
CA ALA A 20 -0.54 -17.82 -14.39
C ALA A 20 0.32 -18.61 -13.38
N PRO A 21 1.62 -18.85 -13.66
CA PRO A 21 2.50 -19.57 -12.75
C PRO A 21 2.45 -18.86 -11.40
N ALA A 22 2.17 -19.62 -10.34
CA ALA A 22 2.12 -19.14 -8.98
C ALA A 22 3.43 -18.36 -8.73
N ALA A 23 3.33 -17.04 -8.59
CA ALA A 23 4.45 -16.20 -8.24
C ALA A 23 5.08 -16.79 -6.98
N GLN A 24 6.35 -17.19 -7.06
CA GLN A 24 7.09 -17.70 -5.93
C GLN A 24 7.02 -16.64 -4.84
N GLN A 25 6.28 -16.96 -3.78
CA GLN A 25 6.13 -16.06 -2.65
C GLN A 25 7.52 -15.84 -2.05
N PRO A 26 7.90 -14.59 -1.71
CA PRO A 26 9.21 -14.34 -1.12
C PRO A 26 9.35 -15.18 0.15
N GLU A 27 10.31 -16.08 0.17
CA GLU A 27 10.65 -16.86 1.36
C GLU A 27 11.16 -15.89 2.43
N VAL A 28 10.53 -15.96 3.59
CA VAL A 28 10.97 -15.17 4.75
C VAL A 28 12.29 -15.76 5.24
N GLN A 29 13.36 -14.98 5.15
CA GLN A 29 14.62 -15.36 5.75
C GLN A 29 14.51 -15.24 7.27
N LEU A 30 14.50 -16.38 7.94
CA LEU A 30 14.51 -16.47 9.40
C LEU A 30 15.93 -16.60 9.90
N THR A 31 16.22 -15.96 11.05
CA THR A 31 17.45 -16.20 11.76
C THR A 31 17.44 -17.61 12.37
N PRO A 32 18.61 -18.20 12.71
CA PRO A 32 18.64 -19.50 13.38
C PRO A 32 17.82 -19.55 14.68
N GLU A 33 17.77 -18.45 15.42
CA GLU A 33 16.97 -18.32 16.64
C GLU A 33 15.47 -18.35 16.33
N GLU A 34 15.05 -17.63 15.29
CA GLU A 34 13.65 -17.62 14.84
C GLU A 34 13.22 -18.98 14.30
N GLN A 35 14.12 -19.67 13.61
CA GLN A 35 13.85 -21.04 13.14
C GLN A 35 13.67 -21.98 14.35
N ALA A 36 14.51 -21.88 15.38
CA ALA A 36 14.37 -22.66 16.61
C ALA A 36 13.04 -22.35 17.34
N MET A 37 12.60 -21.08 17.31
CA MET A 37 11.29 -20.72 17.87
C MET A 37 10.14 -21.36 17.07
N VAL A 38 10.20 -21.34 15.74
CA VAL A 38 9.21 -22.00 14.87
C VAL A 38 9.14 -23.49 15.16
N ASP A 39 10.30 -24.16 15.33
CA ASP A 39 10.39 -25.57 15.58
C ASP A 39 9.81 -25.94 16.96
N SER A 40 10.21 -25.22 17.98
CA SER A 40 9.68 -25.41 19.35
C SER A 40 8.18 -25.10 19.46
N PHE A 41 7.68 -24.16 18.67
CA PHE A 41 6.27 -23.83 18.62
C PHE A 41 5.45 -24.90 17.88
N ALA A 42 6.00 -25.44 16.79
CA ALA A 42 5.36 -26.51 16.02
C ALA A 42 5.07 -27.76 16.89
N GLU A 43 5.97 -28.11 17.82
CA GLU A 43 5.78 -29.24 18.75
C GLU A 43 4.58 -29.05 19.69
N LYS A 44 4.24 -27.80 20.03
CA LYS A 44 3.15 -27.45 20.95
C LYS A 44 1.78 -27.36 20.29
N ILE A 45 1.71 -27.44 18.97
CA ILE A 45 0.45 -27.34 18.24
C ILE A 45 -0.31 -28.68 18.37
N ASP A 46 -1.54 -28.61 18.88
CA ASP A 46 -2.47 -29.72 18.93
C ASP A 46 -3.59 -29.52 17.91
N ILE A 47 -3.53 -30.21 16.79
CA ILE A 47 -4.54 -30.13 15.73
C ILE A 47 -5.84 -30.85 16.06
N THR A 48 -5.86 -31.69 17.11
CA THR A 48 -7.05 -32.40 17.58
C THR A 48 -7.96 -31.49 18.39
N ASN A 49 -7.40 -30.41 18.95
CA ASN A 49 -8.15 -29.39 19.69
C ASN A 49 -8.77 -28.37 18.72
N SER A 50 -10.05 -28.53 18.41
CA SER A 50 -10.78 -27.65 17.49
C SER A 50 -10.74 -26.16 17.90
N GLN A 51 -10.73 -25.84 19.19
CA GLN A 51 -10.65 -24.45 19.66
C GLN A 51 -9.27 -23.87 19.40
N GLN A 52 -8.22 -24.63 19.62
CA GLN A 52 -6.84 -24.21 19.34
C GLN A 52 -6.64 -23.97 17.83
N VAL A 53 -7.17 -24.86 16.99
CA VAL A 53 -7.14 -24.71 15.53
C VAL A 53 -7.89 -23.44 15.08
N LEU A 54 -9.07 -23.18 15.63
CA LEU A 54 -9.86 -21.99 15.29
C LEU A 54 -9.12 -20.69 15.66
N GLN A 55 -8.44 -20.67 16.80
CA GLN A 55 -7.71 -19.50 17.29
C GLN A 55 -6.29 -19.39 16.72
N TYR A 56 -5.81 -20.38 15.99
CA TYR A 56 -4.45 -20.42 15.46
C TYR A 56 -4.17 -19.21 14.59
N GLY A 57 -3.18 -18.39 14.97
CA GLY A 57 -2.79 -17.19 14.23
C GLY A 57 -3.82 -16.06 14.20
N SER A 58 -5.00 -16.20 14.83
CA SER A 58 -6.09 -15.22 14.77
C SER A 58 -5.71 -13.84 15.32
N ALA A 59 -4.88 -13.79 16.35
CA ALA A 59 -4.40 -12.54 16.91
C ALA A 59 -3.53 -11.77 15.90
N CYS A 60 -2.67 -12.46 15.16
CA CYS A 60 -1.86 -11.87 14.11
C CYS A 60 -2.70 -11.45 12.90
N GLN A 61 -3.68 -12.28 12.49
CA GLN A 61 -4.64 -11.92 11.44
C GLN A 61 -5.38 -10.63 11.79
N LYS A 62 -5.86 -10.50 13.03
CA LYS A 62 -6.54 -9.30 13.50
C LYS A 62 -5.63 -8.06 13.45
N LYS A 63 -4.39 -8.17 13.94
CA LYS A 63 -3.40 -7.08 13.85
C LYS A 63 -3.22 -6.58 12.42
N ILE A 64 -3.11 -7.49 11.44
CA ILE A 64 -2.95 -7.15 10.02
C ILE A 64 -4.25 -6.52 9.47
N GLY A 65 -5.41 -7.02 9.83
CA GLY A 65 -6.70 -6.47 9.43
C GLY A 65 -6.89 -5.04 9.95
N ASP A 66 -6.74 -4.83 11.25
CA ASP A 66 -6.86 -3.52 11.90
C ASP A 66 -5.83 -2.52 11.34
N PHE A 67 -4.61 -2.99 11.07
CA PHE A 67 -3.55 -2.19 10.44
C PHE A 67 -3.91 -1.79 9.00
N SER A 68 -4.42 -2.74 8.20
CA SER A 68 -4.83 -2.49 6.82
C SER A 68 -5.92 -1.44 6.74
N GLU A 69 -6.95 -1.53 7.58
CA GLU A 69 -8.04 -0.56 7.67
C GLU A 69 -7.52 0.83 8.06
N ALA A 70 -6.66 0.90 9.09
CA ALA A 70 -6.06 2.17 9.54
C ALA A 70 -5.15 2.79 8.47
N ALA A 71 -4.41 1.98 7.71
CA ALA A 71 -3.57 2.44 6.60
C ALA A 71 -4.41 3.01 5.46
N LEU A 72 -5.45 2.29 5.03
CA LEU A 72 -6.35 2.74 3.97
C LEU A 72 -7.08 4.03 4.33
N ALA A 73 -7.56 4.17 5.57
CA ALA A 73 -8.23 5.38 6.04
C ALA A 73 -7.32 6.61 5.96
N LYS A 74 -6.03 6.47 6.28
CA LYS A 74 -5.05 7.56 6.21
C LYS A 74 -4.65 7.93 4.78
N VAL A 75 -4.70 6.97 3.85
CA VAL A 75 -4.42 7.18 2.42
C VAL A 75 -5.55 7.95 1.75
N SER A 76 -6.78 7.66 2.11
CA SER A 76 -7.98 8.20 1.46
C SER A 76 -8.24 9.70 1.76
N THR A 77 -7.62 10.25 2.80
CA THR A 77 -7.97 11.60 3.31
C THR A 77 -7.06 12.74 2.82
N LYS A 78 -6.07 12.46 1.95
CA LYS A 78 -5.12 13.51 1.53
C LYS A 78 -5.32 13.91 0.09
N ASP A 79 -5.89 15.09 -0.05
CA ASP A 79 -6.00 15.78 -1.33
C ASP A 79 -4.67 16.51 -1.66
N LEU A 80 -3.77 15.79 -2.35
CA LEU A 80 -2.57 16.41 -2.93
C LEU A 80 -2.91 17.41 -4.04
N GLY A 81 -4.16 17.44 -4.50
CA GLY A 81 -4.69 18.41 -5.46
C GLY A 81 -4.63 19.83 -4.88
N GLU A 82 -4.96 20.01 -3.60
CA GLU A 82 -4.93 21.32 -2.94
C GLU A 82 -3.52 21.97 -3.01
N VAL A 83 -2.48 21.21 -2.75
CA VAL A 83 -1.09 21.70 -2.86
C VAL A 83 -0.71 22.01 -4.30
N GLY A 84 -1.15 21.18 -5.25
CA GLY A 84 -0.98 21.42 -6.69
C GLY A 84 -1.65 22.71 -7.14
N ASP A 85 -2.87 22.95 -6.68
CA ASP A 85 -3.64 24.16 -6.96
C ASP A 85 -2.98 25.41 -6.36
N MET A 86 -2.47 25.32 -5.12
CA MET A 86 -1.72 26.41 -4.49
C MET A 86 -0.48 26.78 -5.30
N ILE A 87 0.31 25.81 -5.74
CA ILE A 87 1.50 26.04 -6.56
C ILE A 87 1.10 26.64 -7.91
N THR A 88 0.02 26.16 -8.53
CA THR A 88 -0.50 26.67 -9.80
C THR A 88 -0.99 28.12 -9.65
N ASN A 89 -1.71 28.41 -8.58
CA ASN A 89 -2.18 29.77 -8.28
C ASN A 89 -0.99 30.70 -8.04
N LEU A 90 0.03 30.27 -7.30
CA LEU A 90 1.25 31.03 -7.11
C LEU A 90 1.91 31.38 -8.45
N ILE A 91 2.10 30.38 -9.33
CA ILE A 91 2.66 30.60 -10.68
C ILE A 91 1.78 31.55 -11.50
N GLY A 92 0.47 31.46 -11.37
CA GLY A 92 -0.49 32.35 -12.02
C GLY A 92 -0.34 33.81 -11.57
N GLU A 93 -0.25 34.04 -10.27
CA GLU A 93 0.00 35.39 -9.68
C GLU A 93 1.35 35.95 -10.16
N LEU A 94 2.42 35.14 -10.14
CA LEU A 94 3.74 35.56 -10.61
C LEU A 94 3.75 35.94 -12.10
N LYS A 95 3.11 35.14 -12.97
CA LYS A 95 3.01 35.38 -14.41
C LYS A 95 2.12 36.57 -14.75
N SER A 96 1.02 36.77 -14.04
CA SER A 96 0.10 37.88 -14.29
C SER A 96 0.76 39.23 -14.00
N PHE A 97 1.70 39.24 -13.08
CA PHE A 97 2.49 40.44 -12.78
C PHE A 97 3.48 40.76 -13.91
N ASP A 98 4.20 39.74 -14.40
CA ASP A 98 5.20 39.85 -15.46
C ASP A 98 4.57 40.29 -16.81
N ALA A 99 3.39 39.72 -17.15
CA ALA A 99 2.67 40.08 -18.39
C ALA A 99 2.15 41.55 -18.42
N ASN A 100 1.91 42.15 -17.25
CA ASN A 100 1.51 43.55 -17.19
C ASN A 100 2.67 44.53 -17.48
N GLU A 101 3.93 44.12 -17.25
CA GLU A 101 5.09 44.91 -17.67
C GLU A 101 5.32 44.94 -19.16
N GLU A 102 5.09 43.82 -19.87
CA GLU A 102 5.26 43.76 -21.32
C GLU A 102 4.21 44.55 -22.09
N GLN A 103 2.98 44.67 -21.59
CA GLN A 103 1.92 45.46 -22.24
C GLN A 103 2.11 46.99 -22.09
N GLN A 104 2.92 47.46 -21.13
CA GLN A 104 3.21 48.88 -20.96
C GLN A 104 4.36 49.42 -21.84
N LYS A 105 5.09 48.55 -22.56
CA LYS A 105 6.17 48.94 -23.47
C LYS A 105 5.70 49.36 -24.86
N GLY A 106 4.42 49.59 -25.08
CA GLY A 106 3.87 50.18 -26.29
C GLY A 106 4.12 51.69 -26.34
N ILE A 107 4.81 52.15 -27.42
CA ILE A 107 5.43 53.45 -27.64
C ILE A 107 4.48 54.69 -27.65
N LEU A 108 3.21 54.54 -27.30
CA LEU A 108 2.20 55.62 -27.47
C LEU A 108 1.57 56.17 -26.16
N GLY A 109 2.13 55.81 -24.99
CA GLY A 109 1.63 56.27 -23.68
C GLY A 109 2.40 57.40 -23.00
N PHE A 110 3.29 58.14 -23.71
CA PHE A 110 4.32 58.99 -23.09
C PHE A 110 3.86 60.33 -22.56
N PHE A 111 2.61 60.70 -22.64
CA PHE A 111 2.13 62.01 -22.12
C PHE A 111 0.76 61.91 -21.47
N LYS A 112 0.67 61.43 -20.21
CA LYS A 112 -0.29 61.92 -19.20
C LYS A 112 -0.19 61.16 -17.87
N LYS A 113 -0.04 61.91 -16.77
CA LYS A 113 -0.22 61.58 -15.36
C LYS A 113 0.84 60.69 -14.70
N LYS A 114 1.97 61.27 -14.39
CA LYS A 114 3.06 60.66 -13.58
C LYS A 114 2.75 60.41 -12.10
N GLY A 115 1.62 60.81 -11.54
CA GLY A 115 1.35 60.65 -10.12
C GLY A 115 0.53 59.41 -9.73
N ASN A 116 -0.47 59.06 -10.51
CA ASN A 116 -1.41 57.98 -10.16
C ASN A 116 -0.98 56.58 -10.65
N GLU A 117 -0.04 56.47 -11.57
CA GLU A 117 0.42 55.18 -12.11
C GLU A 117 1.39 54.47 -11.13
N LEU A 118 2.27 55.23 -10.51
CA LEU A 118 3.18 54.71 -9.46
C LEU A 118 2.43 54.21 -8.21
N ASP A 119 1.40 54.95 -7.77
CA ASP A 119 0.58 54.52 -6.63
C ASP A 119 -0.29 53.30 -6.97
N ASN A 120 -0.79 53.18 -8.21
CA ASN A 120 -1.51 52.00 -8.69
C ASN A 120 -0.59 50.81 -8.83
N LEU A 121 0.64 51.01 -9.34
CA LEU A 121 1.64 49.93 -9.44
C LEU A 121 2.06 49.44 -8.05
N LYS A 122 2.33 50.34 -7.13
CA LYS A 122 2.67 50.05 -5.74
C LYS A 122 1.55 49.31 -5.02
N THR A 123 0.30 49.68 -5.27
CA THR A 123 -0.86 49.00 -4.67
C THR A 123 -1.03 47.58 -5.23
N LYS A 124 -0.83 47.38 -6.55
CA LYS A 124 -0.84 46.04 -7.17
C LYS A 124 0.29 45.19 -6.65
N TYR A 125 1.51 45.76 -6.51
CA TYR A 125 2.66 45.06 -5.95
C TYR A 125 2.39 44.58 -4.52
N ASN A 126 1.95 45.49 -3.63
CA ASN A 126 1.65 45.14 -2.25
C ASN A 126 0.57 44.07 -2.13
N LYS A 127 -0.43 44.06 -3.02
CA LYS A 127 -1.46 43.03 -3.06
C LYS A 127 -0.91 41.69 -3.49
N ALA A 128 -0.09 41.65 -4.55
CA ALA A 128 0.56 40.43 -5.04
C ALA A 128 1.53 39.87 -4.01
N GLU A 129 2.33 40.73 -3.34
CA GLU A 129 3.24 40.34 -2.28
C GLU A 129 2.49 39.71 -1.11
N THR A 130 1.39 40.29 -0.64
CA THR A 130 0.56 39.72 0.43
C THR A 130 -0.04 38.39 0.02
N ASN A 131 -0.51 38.23 -1.20
CA ASN A 131 -1.03 36.96 -1.70
C ASN A 131 0.05 35.88 -1.74
N VAL A 132 1.25 36.21 -2.22
CA VAL A 132 2.40 35.31 -2.29
C VAL A 132 2.83 34.89 -0.88
N GLU A 133 2.87 35.78 0.08
CA GLU A 133 3.20 35.48 1.48
C GLU A 133 2.16 34.57 2.15
N ASN A 134 0.89 34.79 1.88
CA ASN A 134 -0.17 33.90 2.36
C ASN A 134 -0.02 32.49 1.77
N ILE A 135 0.21 32.38 0.45
CA ILE A 135 0.42 31.09 -0.21
C ILE A 135 1.69 30.41 0.33
N GLN A 136 2.77 31.16 0.53
CA GLN A 136 4.00 30.64 1.14
C GLN A 136 3.73 30.04 2.51
N SER A 137 3.05 30.76 3.38
CA SER A 137 2.71 30.27 4.74
C SER A 137 1.86 29.01 4.72
N MET A 138 0.90 28.91 3.79
CA MET A 138 0.10 27.71 3.59
C MET A 138 0.96 26.52 3.09
N LEU A 139 1.84 26.74 2.12
CA LEU A 139 2.77 25.74 1.62
C LEU A 139 3.72 25.23 2.70
N GLU A 140 4.24 26.11 3.55
CA GLU A 140 5.07 25.74 4.71
C GLU A 140 4.30 24.84 5.69
N GLY A 141 3.04 25.16 5.96
CA GLY A 141 2.16 24.32 6.77
C GLY A 141 1.95 22.92 6.17
N HIS A 142 1.68 22.83 4.86
CA HIS A 142 1.57 21.57 4.15
C HIS A 142 2.86 20.77 4.13
N GLN A 143 4.02 21.44 3.97
CA GLN A 143 5.32 20.78 4.01
C GLN A 143 5.57 20.10 5.36
N VAL A 144 5.31 20.81 6.46
CA VAL A 144 5.45 20.23 7.82
C VAL A 144 4.53 19.03 7.99
N GLN A 145 3.30 19.09 7.47
CA GLN A 145 2.38 17.94 7.54
C GLN A 145 2.88 16.76 6.71
N LEU A 146 3.35 17.00 5.48
CA LEU A 146 3.89 15.94 4.62
C LEU A 146 5.11 15.25 5.26
N LEU A 147 6.00 16.01 5.90
CA LEU A 147 7.15 15.44 6.61
C LEU A 147 6.73 14.55 7.79
N LYS A 148 5.70 14.94 8.55
CA LYS A 148 5.12 14.08 9.60
C LYS A 148 4.52 12.81 9.02
N ASP A 149 3.85 12.91 7.88
CA ASP A 149 3.25 11.77 7.21
C ASP A 149 4.28 10.80 6.65
N ILE A 150 5.39 11.31 6.09
CA ILE A 150 6.52 10.50 5.64
C ILE A 150 7.08 9.68 6.81
N ALA A 151 7.33 10.33 7.96
CA ALA A 151 7.83 9.64 9.15
C ALA A 151 6.82 8.61 9.70
N MET A 152 5.52 8.91 9.62
CA MET A 152 4.47 7.95 10.00
C MET A 152 4.43 6.76 9.05
N LEU A 153 4.54 6.99 7.73
CA LEU A 153 4.56 5.92 6.73
C LEU A 153 5.78 5.00 6.88
N ASP A 154 6.93 5.52 7.30
CA ASP A 154 8.09 4.69 7.65
C ASP A 154 7.77 3.73 8.78
N LYS A 155 7.20 4.21 9.87
CA LYS A 155 6.78 3.37 11.01
C LYS A 155 5.72 2.34 10.60
N MET A 156 4.80 2.74 9.73
CA MET A 156 3.79 1.81 9.20
C MET A 156 4.43 0.71 8.34
N TYR A 157 5.43 1.03 7.53
CA TYR A 157 6.15 0.03 6.76
C TYR A 157 6.89 -0.97 7.66
N GLU A 158 7.62 -0.50 8.66
CA GLU A 158 8.31 -1.35 9.63
C GLU A 158 7.33 -2.28 10.37
N LEU A 159 6.21 -1.75 10.82
CA LEU A 159 5.17 -2.51 11.50
C LEU A 159 4.54 -3.57 10.60
N ASN A 160 4.26 -3.22 9.34
CA ASN A 160 3.77 -4.17 8.35
C ASN A 160 4.74 -5.32 8.12
N MET A 161 6.04 -5.03 8.03
CA MET A 161 7.07 -6.06 7.88
C MET A 161 7.17 -6.97 9.11
N ALA A 162 7.02 -6.41 10.32
CA ALA A 162 6.99 -7.20 11.56
C ALA A 162 5.79 -8.16 11.58
N TYR A 163 4.60 -7.69 11.23
CA TYR A 163 3.40 -8.53 11.17
C TYR A 163 3.49 -9.60 10.07
N PHE A 164 4.02 -9.25 8.90
CA PHE A 164 4.29 -10.19 7.82
C PHE A 164 5.21 -11.34 8.30
N LYS A 165 6.26 -10.99 9.02
CA LYS A 165 7.21 -11.97 9.57
C LYS A 165 6.58 -12.83 10.65
N GLU A 166 5.86 -12.23 11.61
CA GLU A 166 5.15 -12.95 12.67
C GLU A 166 4.17 -13.98 12.06
N LEU A 167 3.34 -13.55 11.11
CA LEU A 167 2.37 -14.46 10.46
C LEU A 167 3.05 -15.56 9.66
N SER A 168 4.17 -15.26 9.01
CA SER A 168 4.96 -16.25 8.28
C SER A 168 5.52 -17.33 9.19
N MET A 169 5.96 -16.97 10.41
CA MET A 169 6.42 -17.94 11.41
C MET A 169 5.27 -18.86 11.88
N TYR A 170 4.06 -18.32 12.07
CA TYR A 170 2.87 -19.14 12.35
C TYR A 170 2.60 -20.13 11.22
N ILE A 171 2.61 -19.68 9.97
CA ILE A 171 2.36 -20.52 8.81
C ILE A 171 3.42 -21.64 8.71
N LEU A 172 4.69 -21.31 8.88
CA LEU A 172 5.79 -22.29 8.84
C LEU A 172 5.67 -23.35 9.94
N ALA A 173 5.40 -22.93 11.19
CA ALA A 173 5.20 -23.84 12.30
C ALA A 173 4.00 -24.77 12.07
N GLY A 174 2.89 -24.20 11.59
CA GLY A 174 1.70 -24.99 11.28
C GLY A 174 1.90 -25.98 10.15
N LYS A 175 2.59 -25.59 9.06
CA LYS A 175 2.94 -26.49 7.95
C LYS A 175 3.84 -27.63 8.41
N LYS A 176 4.83 -27.32 9.26
CA LYS A 176 5.72 -28.32 9.83
C LYS A 176 4.94 -29.33 10.68
N LYS A 177 4.06 -28.85 11.57
CA LYS A 177 3.20 -29.73 12.37
C LYS A 177 2.28 -30.59 11.53
N LEU A 178 1.62 -29.98 10.54
CA LEU A 178 0.71 -30.73 9.66
C LEU A 178 1.43 -31.83 8.87
N ALA A 179 2.63 -31.53 8.38
CA ALA A 179 3.46 -32.51 7.67
C ALA A 179 3.86 -33.67 8.59
N ASP A 180 4.26 -33.36 9.84
CA ASP A 180 4.62 -34.36 10.84
C ASP A 180 3.42 -35.26 11.20
N VAL A 181 2.27 -34.69 11.51
CA VAL A 181 1.05 -35.47 11.82
C VAL A 181 0.63 -36.36 10.66
N ARG A 182 0.68 -35.86 9.42
CA ARG A 182 0.34 -36.65 8.22
C ARG A 182 1.30 -37.80 8.00
N ALA A 183 2.60 -37.58 8.18
CA ALA A 183 3.63 -38.59 7.97
C ALA A 183 3.67 -39.67 9.06
N ASN A 184 3.34 -39.31 10.29
CA ASN A 184 3.48 -40.19 11.45
C ASN A 184 2.12 -40.64 11.99
N GLU A 185 1.39 -39.73 12.67
CA GLU A 185 0.17 -40.08 13.40
C GLU A 185 -0.95 -40.59 12.50
N LEU A 186 -1.22 -39.91 11.40
CA LEU A 186 -2.28 -40.28 10.45
C LEU A 186 -1.93 -41.60 9.75
N GLN A 187 -0.66 -41.77 9.32
CA GLN A 187 -0.23 -43.00 8.69
C GLN A 187 -0.36 -44.19 9.66
N GLN A 188 0.04 -44.04 10.92
CA GLN A 188 -0.12 -45.08 11.95
C GLN A 188 -1.59 -45.42 12.20
N ALA A 189 -2.48 -44.41 12.27
CA ALA A 189 -3.91 -44.63 12.46
C ALA A 189 -4.52 -45.38 11.27
N MET A 190 -4.13 -45.05 10.04
CA MET A 190 -4.58 -45.72 8.84
C MET A 190 -4.09 -47.20 8.76
N ASP A 191 -2.84 -47.46 9.14
CA ASP A 191 -2.28 -48.80 9.11
C ASP A 191 -2.89 -49.64 10.22
N LYS A 192 -3.14 -49.08 11.42
CA LYS A 192 -3.88 -49.73 12.48
C LYS A 192 -5.29 -50.16 12.04
N ALA A 193 -6.02 -49.23 11.40
CA ALA A 193 -7.36 -49.52 10.87
C ALA A 193 -7.37 -50.65 9.83
N LYS A 194 -6.34 -50.71 8.98
CA LYS A 194 -6.19 -51.81 7.97
C LYS A 194 -5.93 -53.14 8.64
N VAL A 195 -5.10 -53.16 9.69
CA VAL A 195 -4.70 -54.41 10.36
C VAL A 195 -5.80 -54.91 11.30
N SER A 196 -6.44 -54.04 12.07
CA SER A 196 -7.48 -54.42 13.02
C SER A 196 -8.82 -54.75 12.37
N GLY A 197 -9.12 -54.10 11.26
CA GLY A 197 -10.44 -54.17 10.59
C GLY A 197 -11.60 -53.67 11.46
N LEU A 198 -11.32 -53.02 12.59
CA LEU A 198 -12.34 -52.53 13.50
C LEU A 198 -12.94 -51.21 13.01
N PRO A 199 -14.26 -51.03 13.09
CA PRO A 199 -14.92 -49.77 12.69
C PRO A 199 -14.43 -48.55 13.49
N GLU A 200 -14.08 -48.74 14.74
CA GLU A 200 -13.58 -47.70 15.66
C GLU A 200 -12.21 -47.16 15.20
N ASP A 201 -11.28 -48.04 14.81
CA ASP A 201 -9.98 -47.64 14.30
C ASP A 201 -10.10 -46.94 12.95
N ALA A 202 -11.00 -47.40 12.10
CA ALA A 202 -11.31 -46.74 10.82
C ALA A 202 -11.95 -45.37 11.03
N GLN A 203 -12.77 -45.19 12.06
CA GLN A 203 -13.35 -43.89 12.39
C GLN A 203 -12.26 -42.95 12.95
N ALA A 204 -11.41 -43.40 13.86
CA ALA A 204 -10.31 -42.59 14.41
C ALA A 204 -9.35 -42.06 13.31
N ALA A 205 -9.03 -42.91 12.31
CA ALA A 205 -8.22 -42.50 11.16
C ALA A 205 -8.91 -41.41 10.32
N ARG A 206 -10.22 -41.53 10.10
CA ARG A 206 -11.02 -40.53 9.38
C ARG A 206 -11.09 -39.21 10.14
N ASP A 207 -11.35 -39.29 11.47
CA ASP A 207 -11.44 -38.08 12.32
C ASP A 207 -10.11 -37.31 12.33
N LEU A 208 -8.98 -38.01 12.37
CA LEU A 208 -7.65 -37.37 12.28
C LEU A 208 -7.39 -36.77 10.90
N ALA A 209 -7.81 -37.44 9.82
CA ALA A 209 -7.72 -36.89 8.47
C ALA A 209 -8.54 -35.59 8.32
N ASP A 210 -9.77 -35.57 8.84
CA ASP A 210 -10.64 -34.40 8.85
C ASP A 210 -10.04 -33.24 9.67
N GLN A 211 -9.38 -33.55 10.79
CA GLN A 211 -8.66 -32.56 11.58
C GLN A 211 -7.48 -31.96 10.83
N CYS A 212 -6.70 -32.77 10.12
CA CYS A 212 -5.63 -32.29 9.24
C CYS A 212 -6.17 -31.36 8.16
N GLU A 213 -7.29 -31.70 7.51
CA GLU A 213 -7.89 -30.82 6.48
C GLU A 213 -8.40 -29.49 7.05
N ARG A 214 -9.02 -29.50 8.24
CA ARG A 214 -9.45 -28.25 8.91
C ARG A 214 -8.28 -27.37 9.24
N PHE A 215 -7.19 -27.93 9.74
CA PHE A 215 -5.99 -27.17 10.05
C PHE A 215 -5.32 -26.63 8.77
N GLU A 216 -5.29 -27.41 7.70
CA GLU A 216 -4.79 -26.96 6.39
C GLU A 216 -5.59 -25.77 5.84
N LYS A 217 -6.93 -25.82 5.93
CA LYS A 217 -7.79 -24.67 5.58
C LYS A 217 -7.46 -23.44 6.41
N LYS A 218 -7.22 -23.61 7.72
CA LYS A 218 -6.81 -22.50 8.58
C LYS A 218 -5.45 -21.91 8.16
N LEU A 219 -4.47 -22.75 7.81
CA LEU A 219 -3.19 -22.27 7.29
C LEU A 219 -3.34 -21.51 5.98
N TYR A 220 -4.22 -21.96 5.09
CA TYR A 220 -4.54 -21.25 3.86
C TYR A 220 -5.13 -19.86 4.14
N ASP A 221 -6.04 -19.73 5.11
CA ASP A 221 -6.59 -18.43 5.52
C ASP A 221 -5.49 -17.49 6.05
N LEU A 222 -4.51 -18.03 6.79
CA LEU A 222 -3.35 -17.25 7.22
C LEU A 222 -2.49 -16.80 6.04
N GLU A 223 -2.30 -17.64 5.03
CA GLU A 223 -1.57 -17.28 3.80
C GLU A 223 -2.26 -16.16 3.02
N LEU A 224 -3.59 -16.18 2.92
CA LEU A 224 -4.35 -15.08 2.30
C LEU A 224 -4.12 -13.77 3.05
N THR A 225 -4.16 -13.79 4.38
CA THR A 225 -3.87 -12.61 5.21
C THR A 225 -2.43 -12.13 5.03
N ARG A 226 -1.47 -13.06 4.94
CA ARG A 226 -0.07 -12.72 4.68
C ARG A 226 0.11 -12.02 3.33
N ASN A 227 -0.63 -12.45 2.32
CA ASN A 227 -0.60 -11.82 1.00
C ASN A 227 -1.11 -10.38 1.03
N ILE A 228 -2.11 -10.07 1.87
CA ILE A 228 -2.54 -8.67 2.09
C ILE A 228 -1.38 -7.84 2.63
N SER A 229 -0.70 -8.30 3.67
CA SER A 229 0.46 -7.62 4.24
C SER A 229 1.59 -7.42 3.21
N LEU A 230 1.84 -8.43 2.37
CA LEU A 230 2.84 -8.36 1.30
C LEU A 230 2.52 -7.26 0.28
N GLN A 231 1.24 -7.10 -0.09
CA GLN A 231 0.79 -6.08 -1.03
C GLN A 231 0.81 -4.66 -0.44
N MET A 232 0.63 -4.53 0.87
CA MET A 232 0.64 -3.24 1.55
C MET A 232 2.01 -2.56 1.58
N GLY A 233 3.10 -3.31 1.68
CA GLY A 233 4.45 -2.76 1.72
C GLY A 233 4.76 -1.81 0.57
N PRO A 234 4.64 -2.23 -0.70
CA PRO A 234 4.82 -1.36 -1.87
C PRO A 234 3.85 -0.17 -1.91
N GLN A 235 2.60 -0.34 -1.46
CA GLN A 235 1.62 0.75 -1.42
C GLN A 235 2.02 1.84 -0.43
N ILE A 236 2.48 1.47 0.77
CA ILE A 236 3.00 2.41 1.77
C ILE A 236 4.21 3.17 1.20
N ARG A 237 5.13 2.49 0.53
CA ARG A 237 6.31 3.11 -0.09
C ARG A 237 5.95 4.04 -1.23
N LEU A 238 4.97 3.69 -2.05
CA LEU A 238 4.47 4.57 -3.12
C LEU A 238 3.93 5.89 -2.56
N LEU A 239 3.12 5.81 -1.51
CA LEU A 239 2.59 7.00 -0.83
C LEU A 239 3.70 7.85 -0.21
N GLN A 240 4.67 7.22 0.44
CA GLN A 240 5.81 7.90 1.02
C GLN A 240 6.60 8.65 -0.05
N ASN A 241 6.87 8.02 -1.20
CA ASN A 241 7.56 8.65 -2.31
C ASN A 241 6.78 9.84 -2.87
N ASN A 242 5.45 9.71 -3.02
CA ASN A 242 4.60 10.81 -3.47
C ASN A 242 4.64 11.99 -2.52
N ASN A 243 4.55 11.75 -1.21
CA ASN A 243 4.66 12.78 -0.18
C ASN A 243 6.04 13.44 -0.18
N THR A 244 7.11 12.65 -0.37
CA THR A 244 8.49 13.16 -0.46
C THR A 244 8.65 14.09 -1.66
N MET A 245 8.23 13.67 -2.85
CA MET A 245 8.29 14.50 -4.05
C MET A 245 7.50 15.80 -3.90
N MET A 246 6.35 15.75 -3.24
CA MET A 246 5.54 16.95 -2.99
C MET A 246 6.24 17.89 -1.99
N ALA A 247 6.79 17.35 -0.90
CA ALA A 247 7.54 18.16 0.09
C ALA A 247 8.77 18.83 -0.53
N GLU A 248 9.50 18.13 -1.41
CA GLU A 248 10.63 18.67 -2.18
C GLU A 248 10.19 19.78 -3.13
N LYS A 249 9.05 19.60 -3.81
CA LYS A 249 8.50 20.61 -4.71
C LYS A 249 8.08 21.87 -3.98
N ILE A 250 7.45 21.73 -2.82
CA ILE A 250 7.12 22.85 -1.93
C ILE A 250 8.40 23.55 -1.50
N GLN A 251 9.40 22.81 -1.02
CA GLN A 251 10.68 23.35 -0.59
C GLN A 251 11.36 24.17 -1.71
N SER A 252 11.42 23.61 -2.93
CA SER A 252 11.99 24.30 -4.09
C SER A 252 11.21 25.58 -4.42
N THR A 253 9.89 25.56 -4.31
CA THR A 253 9.04 26.74 -4.55
C THR A 253 9.34 27.84 -3.53
N ILE A 254 9.42 27.49 -2.25
CA ILE A 254 9.67 28.45 -1.16
C ILE A 254 11.07 29.03 -1.26
N VAL A 255 12.08 28.19 -1.52
CA VAL A 255 13.51 28.61 -1.45
C VAL A 255 13.99 29.27 -2.74
N ASN A 256 13.46 28.87 -3.89
CA ASN A 256 13.95 29.33 -5.19
C ASN A 256 12.96 30.23 -5.94
N THR A 257 11.71 29.79 -6.09
CA THR A 257 10.75 30.48 -6.96
C THR A 257 10.27 31.80 -6.36
N ILE A 258 9.89 31.81 -5.11
CA ILE A 258 9.40 33.01 -4.41
C ILE A 258 10.50 34.09 -4.27
N PRO A 259 11.72 33.76 -3.80
CA PRO A 259 12.79 34.75 -3.72
C PRO A 259 13.24 35.29 -5.06
N LEU A 260 13.29 34.42 -6.10
CA LEU A 260 13.63 34.88 -7.46
C LEU A 260 12.63 35.92 -7.96
N TRP A 261 11.34 35.67 -7.76
CA TRP A 261 10.28 36.61 -8.10
C TRP A 261 10.41 37.92 -7.30
N LYS A 262 10.58 37.83 -5.98
CA LYS A 262 10.78 39.03 -5.12
C LYS A 262 11.97 39.88 -5.57
N ASN A 263 13.06 39.24 -6.03
CA ASN A 263 14.25 39.94 -6.54
C ASN A 263 14.04 40.60 -7.91
N GLN A 264 13.15 40.05 -8.74
CA GLN A 264 12.83 40.66 -10.05
C GLN A 264 11.90 41.88 -9.95
N MET A 265 11.25 42.04 -8.79
CA MET A 265 10.28 43.08 -8.53
C MET A 265 10.88 44.34 -7.85
N VAL A 266 12.14 44.28 -7.45
CA VAL A 266 12.91 45.40 -6.88
C VAL A 266 13.71 46.13 -7.96
#